data_ef9f1f0ff4b1d791c1e57833fa0dbdb3
#
_entry.id   ef9f1f0ff4b1d791c1e57833fa0dbdb3
#
_cell.length_a   1.000
_cell.length_b   1.000
_cell.length_c   1.000
_cell.angle_alpha   90.00
_cell.angle_beta   90.00
_cell.angle_gamma   90.00
#
_symmetry.space_group_name_H-M   'P 1'
#
loop_
_entity.id
_entity.type
_entity.pdbx_description
1 polymer ?
#
loop_
_entity_poly.entity_id
_entity_poly.type
_entity_poly.pdbx_seq_one_letter_code
_entity_poly.pdbx_strand_id
1 'polypeptide(L)'
;MMHARWMRSGLAAIAALALGAAAATAAAPAGKPDAAAPKFQDTFKVNKAKLADTGEGTYFILVPGYKLIFEDGKDTLTITVLDETKMVDGVKCRIVEERETKGGRLEEISRNYFAIDKATGDAYYFGEDVDMYDKDGKVTGHEGGWLAGVDGARFGMLLPGKPMVGARYQQEVAPKAAMDRAEVVSITETVTVPAGKFTNCLKTRESSGLESGVEEKLYAPGVGLLKDGGFELARIEKPKVELPAAAAKAFKEAFPKGEIEKLEAEEENGVTVYDIEFKNGAAEQETDLTADGTILEVTLVVDAKAVPAAAMKAIEKAAEGAKITRIENIDIRYETKDGKAIKLARPVTHFAAEVTKGDEMSEVTVNPDGTPVKE
;
A
#
# COMPACT_ATOMS: atom_id res chain seq x y z
N MET A 1 28.58 30.43 19.30
CA MET A 1 27.94 29.21 19.79
C MET A 1 27.19 28.63 18.63
N MET A 2 27.79 27.62 17.98
CA MET A 2 27.24 26.99 16.80
C MET A 2 26.20 25.96 17.26
N HIS A 3 24.93 26.18 16.85
CA HIS A 3 23.90 25.16 17.00
C HIS A 3 24.11 24.16 15.86
N ALA A 4 24.45 22.94 16.19
CA ALA A 4 24.46 21.83 15.25
C ALA A 4 23.01 21.62 14.81
N ARG A 5 22.71 21.96 13.55
CA ARG A 5 21.45 21.70 12.87
C ARG A 5 21.52 20.28 12.34
N TRP A 6 20.62 19.44 12.77
CA TRP A 6 20.43 18.08 12.30
C TRP A 6 19.94 18.11 10.85
N MET A 7 20.74 17.54 9.95
CA MET A 7 20.29 17.25 8.59
C MET A 7 19.33 16.07 8.64
N ARG A 8 18.14 16.23 8.10
CA ARG A 8 17.17 15.16 7.91
C ARG A 8 17.21 14.75 6.44
N SER A 9 17.63 13.52 6.18
CA SER A 9 17.38 12.88 4.89
C SER A 9 15.89 12.61 4.78
N GLY A 10 15.33 12.77 3.59
CA GLY A 10 13.90 12.81 3.27
C GLY A 10 13.06 11.56 3.55
N LEU A 11 13.22 11.00 4.70
CA LEU A 11 12.30 10.16 5.46
C LEU A 11 12.53 10.60 6.90
N ALA A 12 11.68 11.47 7.40
CA ALA A 12 11.86 12.28 8.61
C ALA A 12 12.54 11.57 9.79
N ALA A 13 13.79 11.92 10.08
CA ALA A 13 14.49 11.50 11.28
C ALA A 13 14.18 12.46 12.43
N ILE A 14 13.29 12.09 13.34
CA ILE A 14 13.00 12.86 14.56
C ILE A 14 13.99 12.46 15.65
N ALA A 15 14.80 13.42 16.10
CA ALA A 15 15.72 13.23 17.20
C ALA A 15 14.98 13.09 18.55
N ALA A 16 15.05 11.92 19.16
CA ALA A 16 14.61 11.71 20.54
C ALA A 16 15.69 12.23 21.52
N LEU A 17 15.34 13.19 22.37
CA LEU A 17 16.15 13.57 23.53
C LEU A 17 16.10 12.45 24.59
N ALA A 18 17.16 11.68 24.73
CA ALA A 18 17.32 10.75 25.84
C ALA A 18 18.01 11.47 27.03
N LEU A 19 17.28 11.63 28.13
CA LEU A 19 17.87 11.94 29.43
C LEU A 19 18.50 10.68 30.00
N GLY A 20 19.80 10.75 30.31
CA GLY A 20 20.58 9.66 30.83
C GLY A 20 20.22 9.23 32.25
N ALA A 21 20.22 7.93 32.46
CA ALA A 21 20.45 7.31 33.78
C ALA A 21 21.55 6.27 33.61
N ALA A 22 22.70 6.51 34.24
CA ALA A 22 23.81 5.58 34.26
C ALA A 22 23.49 4.39 35.18
N ALA A 23 23.42 3.19 34.62
CA ALA A 23 23.44 1.95 35.38
C ALA A 23 24.71 1.18 35.00
N ALA A 24 25.54 0.92 35.97
CA ALA A 24 26.76 0.10 35.82
C ALA A 24 26.36 -1.37 35.58
N THR A 25 26.77 -1.94 34.46
CA THR A 25 26.59 -3.37 34.17
C THR A 25 27.93 -4.09 34.24
N ALA A 26 27.93 -5.20 34.97
CA ALA A 26 29.03 -6.13 35.10
C ALA A 26 29.37 -6.80 33.74
N ALA A 27 30.63 -6.99 33.44
CA ALA A 27 31.13 -7.61 32.22
C ALA A 27 30.74 -9.09 32.16
N ALA A 28 30.04 -9.46 31.09
CA ALA A 28 29.81 -10.85 30.70
C ALA A 28 31.05 -11.43 30.00
N PRO A 29 31.28 -12.78 30.07
CA PRO A 29 32.48 -13.40 29.51
C PRO A 29 32.50 -13.33 27.98
N ALA A 30 33.69 -13.16 27.41
CA ALA A 30 33.94 -13.08 25.98
C ALA A 30 33.42 -14.32 25.24
N GLY A 31 32.32 -14.13 24.52
CA GLY A 31 31.80 -15.09 23.56
C GLY A 31 32.67 -15.15 22.30
N LYS A 32 32.66 -16.31 21.60
CA LYS A 32 33.28 -16.51 20.30
C LYS A 32 33.00 -15.34 19.34
N PRO A 33 33.95 -14.98 18.44
CA PRO A 33 33.69 -13.90 17.50
C PRO A 33 32.44 -14.23 16.67
N ASP A 34 31.40 -13.41 16.81
CA ASP A 34 30.20 -13.49 16.00
C ASP A 34 30.58 -13.42 14.51
N ALA A 35 29.95 -14.28 13.71
CA ALA A 35 30.02 -14.16 12.27
C ALA A 35 29.61 -12.72 11.91
N ALA A 36 30.50 -12.00 11.18
CA ALA A 36 30.25 -10.60 10.81
C ALA A 36 28.86 -10.48 10.25
N ALA A 37 28.07 -9.54 10.80
CA ALA A 37 26.71 -9.31 10.34
C ALA A 37 26.69 -9.16 8.80
N PRO A 38 25.74 -9.78 8.09
CA PRO A 38 25.69 -9.73 6.64
C PRO A 38 25.71 -8.28 6.17
N LYS A 39 26.46 -8.01 5.10
CA LYS A 39 26.56 -6.67 4.51
C LYS A 39 25.21 -6.26 3.94
N PHE A 40 24.94 -4.96 3.96
CA PHE A 40 23.80 -4.41 3.25
C PHE A 40 24.01 -4.58 1.74
N GLN A 41 22.99 -5.09 1.03
CA GLN A 41 22.98 -5.15 -0.43
C GLN A 41 22.91 -3.72 -0.97
N ASP A 42 23.84 -3.32 -1.80
CA ASP A 42 23.97 -1.96 -2.36
C ASP A 42 23.84 -1.93 -3.89
N THR A 43 23.56 -3.06 -4.50
CA THR A 43 23.44 -3.21 -5.95
C THR A 43 22.29 -4.15 -6.28
N PHE A 44 21.38 -3.69 -7.15
CA PHE A 44 20.18 -4.39 -7.51
C PHE A 44 20.19 -4.70 -9.02
N LYS A 45 19.97 -5.98 -9.37
CA LYS A 45 19.83 -6.41 -10.78
C LYS A 45 18.42 -6.14 -11.27
N VAL A 46 18.15 -4.90 -11.64
CA VAL A 46 16.84 -4.44 -12.08
C VAL A 46 16.83 -4.18 -13.58
N ASN A 47 15.83 -4.67 -14.27
CA ASN A 47 15.55 -4.23 -15.63
C ASN A 47 14.76 -2.92 -15.60
N LYS A 48 15.45 -1.80 -15.70
CA LYS A 48 14.85 -0.46 -15.63
C LYS A 48 13.67 -0.25 -16.60
N ALA A 49 13.67 -0.94 -17.75
CA ALA A 49 12.58 -0.86 -18.72
C ALA A 49 11.28 -1.55 -18.26
N LYS A 50 11.33 -2.35 -17.19
CA LYS A 50 10.16 -2.99 -16.60
C LYS A 50 9.63 -2.26 -15.37
N LEU A 51 10.35 -1.26 -14.89
CA LEU A 51 9.88 -0.44 -13.78
C LEU A 51 8.74 0.47 -14.26
N ALA A 52 7.72 0.56 -13.43
CA ALA A 52 6.54 1.37 -13.67
C ALA A 52 6.47 2.54 -12.68
N ASP A 53 5.91 3.65 -13.14
CA ASP A 53 5.63 4.84 -12.35
C ASP A 53 4.27 4.75 -11.59
N THR A 54 3.62 3.60 -11.64
CA THR A 54 2.39 3.32 -10.88
C THR A 54 2.26 1.82 -10.65
N GLY A 55 1.66 1.45 -9.52
CA GLY A 55 1.39 0.07 -9.14
C GLY A 55 1.25 -0.08 -7.63
N GLU A 56 0.87 -1.28 -7.21
CA GLU A 56 0.72 -1.64 -5.82
C GLU A 56 1.69 -2.76 -5.47
N GLY A 57 2.57 -2.48 -4.52
CA GLY A 57 3.36 -3.49 -3.83
C GLY A 57 2.68 -3.87 -2.52
N THR A 58 3.11 -4.97 -1.91
CA THR A 58 2.52 -5.42 -0.63
C THR A 58 2.54 -4.32 0.45
N TYR A 59 3.62 -3.55 0.53
CA TYR A 59 3.82 -2.55 1.58
C TYR A 59 4.05 -1.13 1.04
N PHE A 60 3.86 -0.92 -0.26
CA PHE A 60 4.06 0.38 -0.89
C PHE A 60 3.06 0.60 -2.03
N ILE A 61 2.22 1.62 -1.89
CA ILE A 61 1.19 1.98 -2.86
C ILE A 61 1.66 3.19 -3.67
N LEU A 62 1.85 3.00 -4.98
CA LEU A 62 2.32 4.04 -5.90
C LEU A 62 1.21 4.41 -6.91
N VAL A 63 0.01 4.67 -6.38
CA VAL A 63 -1.16 5.04 -7.18
C VAL A 63 -1.44 6.54 -7.04
N PRO A 64 -1.49 7.31 -8.14
CA PRO A 64 -1.77 8.75 -8.08
C PRO A 64 -3.02 9.10 -7.28
N GLY A 65 -2.91 10.08 -6.40
CA GLY A 65 -3.99 10.49 -5.50
C GLY A 65 -4.05 9.73 -4.17
N TYR A 66 -3.30 8.63 -4.02
CA TYR A 66 -3.18 7.94 -2.72
C TYR A 66 -2.46 8.83 -1.72
N LYS A 67 -3.01 8.94 -0.50
CA LYS A 67 -2.47 9.82 0.52
C LYS A 67 -2.53 9.17 1.90
N LEU A 68 -1.42 9.29 2.63
CA LEU A 68 -1.30 8.92 4.03
C LEU A 68 -1.09 10.18 4.86
N ILE A 69 -1.83 10.32 5.96
CA ILE A 69 -1.75 11.46 6.88
C ILE A 69 -1.40 10.95 8.26
N PHE A 70 -0.30 11.45 8.78
CA PHE A 70 0.26 11.07 10.08
C PHE A 70 0.21 12.24 11.05
N GLU A 71 0.11 11.91 12.33
CA GLU A 71 0.09 12.88 13.41
C GLU A 71 1.06 12.47 14.53
N ASP A 72 1.75 13.48 15.11
CA ASP A 72 2.52 13.39 16.35
C ASP A 72 2.21 14.64 17.18
N GLY A 73 1.23 14.56 18.07
CA GLY A 73 0.75 15.68 18.86
C GLY A 73 0.17 16.81 18.00
N LYS A 74 0.96 17.85 17.70
CA LYS A 74 0.56 18.98 16.84
C LYS A 74 1.32 19.00 15.52
N ASP A 75 2.22 18.05 15.33
CA ASP A 75 3.03 17.91 14.15
C ASP A 75 2.31 16.96 13.18
N THR A 76 2.39 17.22 11.89
CA THR A 76 1.78 16.38 10.86
C THR A 76 2.77 16.06 9.75
N LEU A 77 2.71 14.84 9.25
CA LEU A 77 3.37 14.41 8.02
C LEU A 77 2.29 13.95 7.05
N THR A 78 2.29 14.51 5.85
CA THR A 78 1.38 14.07 4.77
C THR A 78 2.19 13.53 3.63
N ILE A 79 1.98 12.27 3.26
CA ILE A 79 2.60 11.60 2.12
C ILE A 79 1.56 11.50 1.02
N THR A 80 1.81 12.10 -0.14
CA THR A 80 0.88 12.13 -1.27
C THR A 80 1.54 11.60 -2.54
N VAL A 81 0.97 10.60 -3.17
CA VAL A 81 1.36 10.17 -4.51
C VAL A 81 0.78 11.14 -5.52
N LEU A 82 1.63 11.98 -6.13
CA LEU A 82 1.20 12.99 -7.10
C LEU A 82 0.94 12.34 -8.47
N ASP A 83 0.21 13.04 -9.34
CA ASP A 83 0.04 12.60 -10.74
C ASP A 83 1.25 12.96 -11.63
N GLU A 84 2.16 13.76 -11.09
CA GLU A 84 3.41 14.16 -11.79
C GLU A 84 4.45 13.04 -11.77
N THR A 85 5.30 13.06 -12.80
CA THR A 85 6.41 12.13 -12.97
C THR A 85 7.70 12.86 -13.32
N LYS A 86 8.85 12.26 -13.02
CA LYS A 86 10.19 12.76 -13.42
C LYS A 86 11.03 11.63 -13.99
N MET A 87 11.79 11.92 -15.05
CA MET A 87 12.79 10.98 -15.57
C MET A 87 14.06 11.09 -14.72
N VAL A 88 14.45 9.99 -14.05
CA VAL A 88 15.68 9.90 -13.27
C VAL A 88 16.43 8.64 -13.67
N ASP A 89 17.72 8.78 -14.02
CA ASP A 89 18.61 7.67 -14.41
C ASP A 89 17.98 6.71 -15.45
N GLY A 90 17.24 7.30 -16.42
CA GLY A 90 16.57 6.56 -17.50
C GLY A 90 15.27 5.85 -17.10
N VAL A 91 14.76 6.07 -15.89
CA VAL A 91 13.49 5.52 -15.39
C VAL A 91 12.46 6.65 -15.24
N LYS A 92 11.23 6.40 -15.68
CA LYS A 92 10.09 7.27 -15.39
C LYS A 92 9.62 6.99 -13.96
N CYS A 93 9.90 7.91 -13.05
CA CYS A 93 9.55 7.81 -11.65
C CYS A 93 8.29 8.60 -11.33
N ARG A 94 7.45 8.09 -10.44
CA ARG A 94 6.34 8.81 -9.82
C ARG A 94 6.87 9.75 -8.75
N ILE A 95 6.28 10.93 -8.63
CA ILE A 95 6.60 11.87 -7.56
C ILE A 95 5.70 11.56 -6.36
N VAL A 96 6.32 11.30 -5.22
CA VAL A 96 5.63 11.21 -3.93
C VAL A 96 6.07 12.40 -3.10
N GLU A 97 5.13 13.30 -2.81
CA GLU A 97 5.39 14.47 -1.99
C GLU A 97 5.17 14.13 -0.51
N GLU A 98 6.17 14.41 0.29
CA GLU A 98 6.09 14.41 1.75
C GLU A 98 6.09 15.85 2.23
N ARG A 99 5.11 16.19 3.06
CA ARG A 99 4.91 17.51 3.61
C ARG A 99 4.87 17.42 5.12
N GLU A 100 5.92 17.95 5.76
CA GLU A 100 6.02 18.01 7.23
C GLU A 100 5.62 19.37 7.75
N THR A 101 4.79 19.38 8.80
CA THR A 101 4.49 20.59 9.58
C THR A 101 4.83 20.38 11.05
N LYS A 102 5.29 21.42 11.71
CA LYS A 102 5.61 21.42 13.13
C LYS A 102 4.83 22.51 13.86
N GLY A 103 3.96 22.10 14.79
CA GLY A 103 3.03 23.01 15.44
C GLY A 103 2.13 23.76 14.46
N GLY A 104 1.76 23.14 13.34
CA GLY A 104 0.94 23.72 12.27
C GLY A 104 1.69 24.63 11.29
N ARG A 105 3.02 24.72 11.36
CA ARG A 105 3.86 25.49 10.42
C ARG A 105 4.60 24.52 9.51
N LEU A 106 4.66 24.85 8.23
CA LEU A 106 5.45 24.10 7.25
C LEU A 106 6.94 24.18 7.61
N GLU A 107 7.57 23.01 7.70
CA GLU A 107 9.02 22.85 7.94
C GLU A 107 9.74 22.35 6.70
N GLU A 108 9.14 21.35 6.01
CA GLU A 108 9.77 20.71 4.88
C GLU A 108 8.74 20.24 3.85
N ILE A 109 9.13 20.31 2.58
CA ILE A 109 8.50 19.55 1.49
C ILE A 109 9.61 18.79 0.78
N SER A 110 9.52 17.47 0.76
CA SER A 110 10.35 16.63 -0.11
C SER A 110 9.51 16.02 -1.23
N ARG A 111 10.11 15.92 -2.41
CA ARG A 111 9.53 15.27 -3.59
C ARG A 111 10.41 14.10 -3.98
N ASN A 112 9.95 12.93 -3.60
CA ASN A 112 10.64 11.67 -3.72
C ASN A 112 10.29 11.00 -5.05
N TYR A 113 11.26 10.36 -5.71
CA TYR A 113 11.12 9.74 -7.02
C TYR A 113 11.17 8.23 -6.91
N PHE A 114 10.01 7.59 -7.06
CA PHE A 114 9.88 6.14 -6.93
C PHE A 114 9.45 5.48 -8.23
N ALA A 115 9.88 4.23 -8.37
CA ALA A 115 9.37 3.31 -9.38
C ALA A 115 9.19 1.93 -8.78
N ILE A 116 8.26 1.15 -9.32
CA ILE A 116 7.90 -0.18 -8.81
C ILE A 116 8.07 -1.25 -9.90
N ASP A 117 8.56 -2.42 -9.54
CA ASP A 117 8.48 -3.62 -10.38
C ASP A 117 7.14 -4.33 -10.09
N LYS A 118 6.18 -4.21 -11.01
CA LYS A 118 4.84 -4.80 -10.85
C LYS A 118 4.86 -6.33 -10.70
N ALA A 119 5.90 -7.01 -11.20
CA ALA A 119 5.98 -8.47 -11.12
C ALA A 119 6.43 -8.97 -9.74
N THR A 120 7.24 -8.19 -9.03
CA THR A 120 7.77 -8.55 -7.72
C THR A 120 7.15 -7.73 -6.59
N GLY A 121 6.60 -6.55 -6.88
CA GLY A 121 6.13 -5.57 -5.91
C GLY A 121 7.28 -4.78 -5.25
N ASP A 122 8.51 -4.93 -5.73
CA ASP A 122 9.68 -4.21 -5.18
C ASP A 122 9.59 -2.72 -5.54
N ALA A 123 9.72 -1.85 -4.56
CA ALA A 123 9.78 -0.41 -4.72
C ALA A 123 11.21 0.10 -4.67
N TYR A 124 11.58 0.95 -5.63
CA TYR A 124 12.93 1.51 -5.79
C TYR A 124 12.92 3.02 -5.67
N TYR A 125 13.93 3.57 -4.98
CA TYR A 125 14.11 4.98 -4.71
C TYR A 125 15.20 5.56 -5.60
N PHE A 126 14.82 6.58 -6.40
CA PHE A 126 15.69 7.17 -7.42
C PHE A 126 16.20 8.57 -7.09
N GLY A 127 15.73 9.17 -6.00
CA GLY A 127 16.16 10.49 -5.58
C GLY A 127 15.04 11.35 -5.02
N GLU A 128 15.42 12.55 -4.63
CA GLU A 128 14.51 13.54 -4.06
C GLU A 128 14.96 14.97 -4.35
N ASP A 129 13.99 15.89 -4.38
CA ASP A 129 14.20 17.33 -4.27
C ASP A 129 13.60 17.76 -2.92
N VAL A 130 14.35 18.56 -2.13
CA VAL A 130 13.96 19.00 -0.79
C VAL A 130 13.88 20.52 -0.72
N ASP A 131 12.79 21.04 -0.14
CA ASP A 131 12.60 22.44 0.21
C ASP A 131 12.43 22.57 1.73
N MET A 132 13.39 23.21 2.41
CA MET A 132 13.31 23.53 3.83
C MET A 132 12.71 24.91 4.02
N TYR A 133 11.83 25.11 5.00
CA TYR A 133 11.10 26.36 5.21
C TYR A 133 11.44 27.01 6.54
N ASP A 134 11.46 28.34 6.57
CA ASP A 134 11.55 29.13 7.81
C ASP A 134 10.16 29.40 8.42
N LYS A 135 10.16 30.07 9.58
CA LYS A 135 8.93 30.45 10.29
C LYS A 135 7.99 31.37 9.48
N ASP A 136 8.48 32.02 8.44
CA ASP A 136 7.73 32.94 7.59
C ASP A 136 7.27 32.25 6.28
N GLY A 137 7.50 30.93 6.14
CA GLY A 137 7.12 30.12 4.98
C GLY A 137 8.03 30.31 3.76
N LYS A 138 9.23 30.82 3.95
CA LYS A 138 10.21 31.04 2.90
C LYS A 138 11.18 29.87 2.84
N VAL A 139 11.51 29.40 1.62
CA VAL A 139 12.53 28.38 1.40
C VAL A 139 13.90 28.91 1.82
N THR A 140 14.60 28.13 2.65
CA THR A 140 15.91 28.46 3.24
C THR A 140 17.03 27.55 2.76
N GLY A 141 16.72 26.37 2.23
CA GLY A 141 17.71 25.39 1.78
C GLY A 141 17.08 24.21 1.05
N HIS A 142 17.96 23.38 0.50
CA HIS A 142 17.63 22.18 -0.29
C HIS A 142 18.51 21.00 0.16
N GLU A 143 18.88 20.98 1.45
CA GLU A 143 19.74 19.95 2.03
C GLU A 143 19.04 18.57 1.94
N GLY A 144 19.81 17.53 1.62
CA GLY A 144 19.31 16.17 1.45
C GLY A 144 19.00 15.78 0.00
N GLY A 145 18.72 16.75 -0.87
CA GLY A 145 18.36 16.48 -2.27
C GLY A 145 19.45 15.72 -3.04
N TRP A 146 19.05 14.70 -3.80
CA TRP A 146 19.95 13.89 -4.63
C TRP A 146 19.20 13.23 -5.81
N LEU A 147 19.92 12.79 -6.84
CA LEU A 147 19.36 12.08 -7.98
C LEU A 147 20.26 10.90 -8.38
N ALA A 148 19.70 9.74 -8.59
CA ALA A 148 20.41 8.59 -9.14
C ALA A 148 21.04 8.94 -10.51
N GLY A 149 22.29 8.51 -10.72
CA GLY A 149 23.07 8.84 -11.93
C GLY A 149 23.80 10.18 -11.88
N VAL A 150 23.61 11.00 -10.83
CA VAL A 150 24.27 12.30 -10.65
C VAL A 150 25.27 12.19 -9.50
N ASP A 151 26.47 12.78 -9.66
CA ASP A 151 27.54 12.85 -8.63
C ASP A 151 27.88 11.51 -7.95
N GLY A 152 27.70 10.40 -8.69
CA GLY A 152 28.00 9.05 -8.22
C GLY A 152 26.87 8.43 -7.37
N ALA A 153 25.74 9.12 -7.23
CA ALA A 153 24.57 8.57 -6.55
C ALA A 153 23.91 7.45 -7.37
N ARG A 154 23.36 6.48 -6.66
CA ARG A 154 22.66 5.31 -7.24
C ARG A 154 21.34 5.10 -6.51
N PHE A 155 20.35 4.62 -7.26
CA PHE A 155 19.10 4.17 -6.69
C PHE A 155 19.31 2.97 -5.76
N GLY A 156 18.39 2.79 -4.83
CA GLY A 156 18.32 1.64 -3.95
C GLY A 156 16.93 1.05 -3.90
N MET A 157 16.73 0.09 -3.02
CA MET A 157 15.43 -0.54 -2.76
C MET A 157 14.78 0.16 -1.56
N LEU A 158 13.64 0.83 -1.79
CA LEU A 158 12.87 1.37 -0.67
C LEU A 158 12.29 0.26 0.17
N LEU A 159 11.51 -0.63 -0.46
CA LEU A 159 10.88 -1.79 0.18
C LEU A 159 10.81 -2.98 -0.77
N PRO A 160 11.11 -4.20 -0.31
CA PRO A 160 10.88 -5.42 -1.07
C PRO A 160 9.39 -5.79 -1.09
N GLY A 161 8.87 -6.21 -2.22
CA GLY A 161 7.48 -6.69 -2.34
C GLY A 161 7.23 -8.00 -1.57
N LYS A 162 8.28 -8.82 -1.42
CA LYS A 162 8.26 -10.06 -0.62
C LYS A 162 9.40 -10.03 0.39
N PRO A 163 9.25 -9.31 1.51
CA PRO A 163 10.30 -9.16 2.49
C PRO A 163 10.65 -10.49 3.18
N MET A 164 11.94 -10.69 3.43
CA MET A 164 12.46 -11.82 4.22
C MET A 164 13.15 -11.29 5.49
N VAL A 165 12.78 -11.83 6.65
CA VAL A 165 13.41 -11.46 7.91
C VAL A 165 14.94 -11.67 7.85
N GLY A 166 15.69 -10.63 8.27
CA GLY A 166 17.15 -10.58 8.21
C GLY A 166 17.70 -10.06 6.88
N ALA A 167 16.87 -9.79 5.86
CA ALA A 167 17.30 -9.10 4.64
C ALA A 167 17.79 -7.69 4.98
N ARG A 168 18.92 -7.28 4.37
CA ARG A 168 19.57 -5.98 4.58
C ARG A 168 19.89 -5.35 3.23
N TYR A 169 19.49 -4.10 3.04
CA TYR A 169 19.65 -3.40 1.76
C TYR A 169 19.83 -1.89 1.96
N GLN A 170 20.49 -1.24 0.99
CA GLN A 170 20.55 0.20 0.88
C GLN A 170 19.26 0.71 0.24
N GLN A 171 18.65 1.71 0.87
CA GLN A 171 17.48 2.39 0.31
C GLN A 171 17.93 3.40 -0.75
N GLU A 172 19.12 3.99 -0.57
CA GLU A 172 19.85 4.76 -1.58
C GLU A 172 21.36 4.72 -1.30
N VAL A 173 22.12 5.14 -2.30
CA VAL A 173 23.56 5.37 -2.20
C VAL A 173 23.89 6.71 -2.82
N ALA A 174 23.83 7.78 -2.06
CA ALA A 174 24.18 9.14 -2.45
C ALA A 174 25.25 9.71 -1.49
N PRO A 175 26.57 9.43 -1.74
CA PRO A 175 27.63 9.68 -0.81
C PRO A 175 27.81 11.15 -0.44
N LYS A 176 27.25 11.82 0.36
CA LYS A 176 27.24 13.20 0.85
C LYS A 176 25.82 13.75 1.06
N ALA A 177 24.80 13.09 0.53
CA ALA A 177 23.40 13.53 0.66
C ALA A 177 22.59 12.54 1.46
N ALA A 178 22.54 11.26 1.06
CA ALA A 178 21.70 10.24 1.67
C ALA A 178 22.34 8.84 1.54
N MET A 179 22.39 8.06 2.63
CA MET A 179 23.00 6.73 2.68
C MET A 179 22.18 5.79 3.57
N ASP A 180 20.85 5.82 3.40
CA ASP A 180 19.97 5.08 4.27
C ASP A 180 19.88 3.61 3.87
N ARG A 181 19.63 2.79 4.85
CA ARG A 181 19.65 1.34 4.73
C ARG A 181 18.71 0.72 5.73
N ALA A 182 18.05 -0.34 5.31
CA ALA A 182 17.07 -1.05 6.09
C ALA A 182 17.44 -2.50 6.34
N GLU A 183 17.02 -3.01 7.50
CA GLU A 183 16.99 -4.42 7.86
C GLU A 183 15.55 -4.84 8.11
N VAL A 184 15.10 -5.92 7.48
CA VAL A 184 13.78 -6.51 7.77
C VAL A 184 13.86 -7.25 9.10
N VAL A 185 13.11 -6.77 10.09
CA VAL A 185 13.11 -7.32 11.46
C VAL A 185 11.98 -8.32 11.67
N SER A 186 10.79 -8.02 11.16
CA SER A 186 9.60 -8.86 11.32
C SER A 186 8.64 -8.63 10.14
N ILE A 187 7.77 -9.61 9.87
CA ILE A 187 6.70 -9.54 8.85
C ILE A 187 5.35 -9.99 9.43
N THR A 188 5.25 -10.12 10.76
CA THR A 188 4.08 -10.66 11.45
C THR A 188 3.58 -9.74 12.57
N GLU A 189 4.00 -8.48 12.54
CA GLU A 189 3.59 -7.52 13.58
C GLU A 189 2.09 -7.24 13.51
N THR A 190 1.51 -6.97 14.67
CA THR A 190 0.16 -6.40 14.80
C THR A 190 0.28 -4.99 15.35
N VAL A 191 -0.20 -4.02 14.61
CA VAL A 191 -0.04 -2.59 14.90
C VAL A 191 -1.39 -1.93 15.01
N THR A 192 -1.57 -1.11 16.07
CA THR A 192 -2.73 -0.25 16.23
C THR A 192 -2.28 1.20 16.15
N VAL A 193 -2.91 1.96 15.28
CA VAL A 193 -2.73 3.41 15.07
C VAL A 193 -4.11 4.07 14.99
N PRO A 194 -4.24 5.41 15.01
CA PRO A 194 -5.54 6.06 14.88
C PRO A 194 -6.36 5.64 13.65
N ALA A 195 -5.70 5.34 12.52
CA ALA A 195 -6.36 4.85 11.30
C ALA A 195 -6.95 3.43 11.42
N GLY A 196 -6.56 2.64 12.44
CA GLY A 196 -7.09 1.29 12.64
C GLY A 196 -6.08 0.30 13.22
N LYS A 197 -6.49 -0.98 13.19
CA LYS A 197 -5.65 -2.12 13.60
C LYS A 197 -5.26 -2.94 12.38
N PHE A 198 -3.97 -3.19 12.22
CA PHE A 198 -3.39 -3.89 11.07
C PHE A 198 -2.60 -5.12 11.54
N THR A 199 -2.66 -6.20 10.79
CA THR A 199 -1.95 -7.46 11.03
C THR A 199 -0.97 -7.77 9.90
N ASN A 200 -0.07 -8.73 10.12
CA ASN A 200 0.97 -9.09 9.15
C ASN A 200 1.83 -7.90 8.70
N CYS A 201 2.06 -6.96 9.63
CA CYS A 201 2.82 -5.76 9.35
C CYS A 201 4.31 -6.09 9.24
N LEU A 202 4.96 -5.44 8.28
CA LEU A 202 6.41 -5.41 8.12
C LEU A 202 6.99 -4.43 9.14
N LYS A 203 8.05 -4.84 9.82
CA LYS A 203 8.90 -4.00 10.65
C LYS A 203 10.28 -3.93 10.04
N THR A 204 10.75 -2.73 9.75
CA THR A 204 12.14 -2.46 9.37
C THR A 204 12.89 -1.80 10.50
N ARG A 205 14.21 -1.96 10.48
CA ARG A 205 15.16 -1.19 11.25
C ARG A 205 16.03 -0.43 10.28
N GLU A 206 15.97 0.89 10.35
CA GLU A 206 16.62 1.78 9.40
C GLU A 206 17.76 2.55 10.08
N SER A 207 18.82 2.84 9.34
CA SER A 207 19.98 3.59 9.80
C SER A 207 20.67 4.25 8.62
N SER A 208 21.26 5.43 8.85
CA SER A 208 22.07 6.10 7.83
C SER A 208 23.53 5.68 7.85
N GLY A 209 24.20 5.72 6.73
CA GLY A 209 25.65 5.61 6.61
C GLY A 209 26.37 6.94 6.91
N LEU A 210 25.65 8.04 7.01
CA LEU A 210 26.21 9.39 7.25
C LEU A 210 25.99 9.85 8.69
N GLU A 211 24.99 9.31 9.38
CA GLU A 211 24.59 9.72 10.73
C GLU A 211 24.53 8.54 11.69
N SER A 212 24.54 8.87 12.98
CA SER A 212 24.34 7.88 14.04
C SER A 212 22.86 7.87 14.43
N GLY A 213 22.31 6.69 14.53
CA GLY A 213 20.91 6.49 14.93
C GLY A 213 20.37 5.21 14.28
N VAL A 214 19.31 4.72 14.87
CA VAL A 214 18.53 3.58 14.35
C VAL A 214 17.08 3.89 14.62
N GLU A 215 16.25 3.78 13.60
CA GLU A 215 14.81 3.95 13.70
C GLU A 215 14.09 2.64 13.31
N GLU A 216 12.91 2.46 13.83
CA GLU A 216 12.04 1.36 13.44
C GLU A 216 10.82 1.92 12.74
N LYS A 217 10.55 1.40 11.52
CA LYS A 217 9.35 1.74 10.76
C LYS A 217 8.44 0.53 10.66
N LEU A 218 7.14 0.79 10.60
CA LEU A 218 6.11 -0.23 10.51
C LEU A 218 5.23 0.04 9.29
N TYR A 219 4.98 -1.03 8.52
CA TYR A 219 4.19 -0.95 7.29
C TYR A 219 3.10 -2.02 7.30
N ALA A 220 1.89 -1.71 6.82
CA ALA A 220 0.81 -2.68 6.65
C ALA A 220 0.66 -3.10 5.18
N PRO A 221 0.33 -4.38 4.94
CA PRO A 221 0.00 -4.84 3.59
C PRO A 221 -1.24 -4.11 3.05
N GLY A 222 -1.17 -3.68 1.77
CA GLY A 222 -2.23 -2.94 1.09
C GLY A 222 -2.42 -1.49 1.56
N VAL A 223 -1.55 -1.00 2.47
CA VAL A 223 -1.62 0.37 3.01
C VAL A 223 -0.30 1.12 2.85
N GLY A 224 0.80 0.54 3.27
CA GLY A 224 2.10 1.20 3.35
C GLY A 224 2.49 1.58 4.77
N LEU A 225 3.15 2.71 4.95
CA LEU A 225 3.69 3.18 6.23
C LEU A 225 2.59 3.37 7.28
N LEU A 226 2.82 2.85 8.49
CA LEU A 226 1.94 3.03 9.66
C LEU A 226 2.58 3.90 10.74
N LYS A 227 3.89 3.74 10.96
CA LYS A 227 4.64 4.47 11.99
C LYS A 227 6.03 4.84 11.48
N ASP A 228 6.44 6.08 11.78
CA ASP A 228 7.77 6.62 11.53
C ASP A 228 8.16 7.53 12.69
N GLY A 229 9.08 7.07 13.55
CA GLY A 229 9.40 7.78 14.78
C GLY A 229 8.18 7.99 15.66
N GLY A 230 7.85 9.26 15.94
CA GLY A 230 6.67 9.65 16.72
C GLY A 230 5.38 9.74 15.89
N PHE A 231 5.48 9.75 14.56
CA PHE A 231 4.33 9.86 13.69
C PHE A 231 3.55 8.54 13.59
N GLU A 232 2.24 8.60 13.81
CA GLU A 232 1.31 7.49 13.66
C GLU A 232 0.29 7.80 12.57
N LEU A 233 0.00 6.81 11.70
CA LEU A 233 -0.99 6.95 10.64
C LEU A 233 -2.37 7.27 11.24
N ALA A 234 -2.89 8.47 10.94
CA ALA A 234 -4.18 8.94 11.42
C ALA A 234 -5.29 8.73 10.38
N ARG A 235 -4.98 8.87 9.08
CA ARG A 235 -5.97 8.75 8.00
C ARG A 235 -5.34 8.30 6.69
N ILE A 236 -6.12 7.51 5.93
CA ILE A 236 -5.83 7.08 4.56
C ILE A 236 -6.84 7.75 3.65
N GLU A 237 -6.37 8.43 2.59
CA GLU A 237 -7.22 8.94 1.53
C GLU A 237 -6.87 8.18 0.23
N LYS A 238 -7.81 7.42 -0.29
CA LYS A 238 -7.68 6.72 -1.57
C LYS A 238 -8.00 7.67 -2.72
N PRO A 239 -7.40 7.49 -3.91
CA PRO A 239 -7.75 8.26 -5.10
C PRO A 239 -9.24 8.11 -5.37
N LYS A 240 -9.87 9.22 -5.77
CA LYS A 240 -11.26 9.18 -6.20
C LYS A 240 -11.32 8.46 -7.54
N VAL A 241 -11.94 7.29 -7.56
CA VAL A 241 -12.23 6.58 -8.80
C VAL A 241 -13.38 7.28 -9.51
N GLU A 242 -13.22 7.51 -10.81
CA GLU A 242 -14.30 8.00 -11.68
C GLU A 242 -14.62 6.93 -12.72
N LEU A 243 -15.90 6.65 -12.87
CA LEU A 243 -16.33 5.67 -13.85
C LEU A 243 -16.18 6.25 -15.27
N PRO A 244 -15.44 5.60 -16.19
CA PRO A 244 -15.31 6.07 -17.57
C PRO A 244 -16.67 6.26 -18.24
N ALA A 245 -16.77 7.20 -19.16
CA ALA A 245 -18.04 7.59 -19.78
C ALA A 245 -18.80 6.41 -20.42
N ALA A 246 -18.06 5.45 -21.04
CA ALA A 246 -18.68 4.27 -21.63
C ALA A 246 -19.22 3.32 -20.54
N ALA A 247 -18.47 3.10 -19.48
CA ALA A 247 -18.88 2.29 -18.33
C ALA A 247 -20.06 2.94 -17.59
N ALA A 248 -20.03 4.26 -17.36
CA ALA A 248 -21.12 5.01 -16.76
C ALA A 248 -22.42 4.91 -17.58
N LYS A 249 -22.30 4.97 -18.91
CA LYS A 249 -23.43 4.78 -19.83
C LYS A 249 -23.98 3.36 -19.73
N ALA A 250 -23.12 2.35 -19.80
CA ALA A 250 -23.53 0.94 -19.71
C ALA A 250 -24.20 0.62 -18.37
N PHE A 251 -23.63 1.12 -17.27
CA PHE A 251 -24.23 1.00 -15.93
C PHE A 251 -25.63 1.61 -15.90
N LYS A 252 -25.80 2.84 -16.39
CA LYS A 252 -27.10 3.54 -16.40
C LYS A 252 -28.14 2.86 -17.29
N GLU A 253 -27.72 2.24 -18.38
CA GLU A 253 -28.61 1.48 -19.29
C GLU A 253 -29.05 0.16 -18.65
N ALA A 254 -28.12 -0.56 -17.99
CA ALA A 254 -28.40 -1.82 -17.32
C ALA A 254 -29.20 -1.62 -16.01
N PHE A 255 -28.89 -0.56 -15.26
CA PHE A 255 -29.47 -0.26 -13.96
C PHE A 255 -30.04 1.17 -13.92
N PRO A 256 -31.18 1.46 -14.59
CA PRO A 256 -31.72 2.84 -14.71
C PRO A 256 -32.04 3.52 -13.38
N LYS A 257 -32.27 2.74 -12.31
CA LYS A 257 -32.55 3.22 -10.95
C LYS A 257 -31.36 3.00 -10.01
N GLY A 258 -30.20 2.57 -10.54
CA GLY A 258 -29.00 2.31 -9.76
C GLY A 258 -28.43 3.61 -9.18
N GLU A 259 -28.25 3.65 -7.87
CA GLU A 259 -27.59 4.71 -7.11
C GLU A 259 -26.27 4.16 -6.57
N ILE A 260 -25.14 4.61 -7.11
CA ILE A 260 -23.79 4.13 -6.74
C ILE A 260 -23.49 4.57 -5.30
N GLU A 261 -23.16 3.62 -4.44
CA GLU A 261 -22.74 3.84 -3.05
C GLU A 261 -21.23 3.75 -2.90
N LYS A 262 -20.60 2.79 -3.61
CA LYS A 262 -19.16 2.62 -3.63
C LYS A 262 -18.69 2.35 -5.06
N LEU A 263 -17.52 2.84 -5.39
CA LEU A 263 -16.85 2.62 -6.68
C LEU A 263 -15.36 2.42 -6.42
N GLU A 264 -14.87 1.28 -6.82
CA GLU A 264 -13.45 0.95 -6.78
C GLU A 264 -12.97 0.59 -8.19
N ALA A 265 -11.66 0.59 -8.40
CA ALA A 265 -11.06 0.13 -9.64
C ALA A 265 -9.83 -0.71 -9.30
N GLU A 266 -9.72 -1.85 -9.94
CA GLU A 266 -8.61 -2.76 -9.76
C GLU A 266 -8.12 -3.33 -11.10
N GLU A 267 -6.91 -3.88 -11.11
CA GLU A 267 -6.31 -4.50 -12.29
C GLU A 267 -6.44 -6.03 -12.19
N GLU A 268 -7.33 -6.61 -13.00
CA GLU A 268 -7.48 -8.05 -13.13
C GLU A 268 -6.94 -8.56 -14.47
N ASN A 269 -5.93 -9.42 -14.44
CA ASN A 269 -5.33 -10.03 -15.63
C ASN A 269 -4.99 -9.03 -16.75
N GLY A 270 -4.58 -7.77 -16.37
CA GLY A 270 -4.26 -6.69 -17.29
C GLY A 270 -5.47 -5.94 -17.85
N VAL A 271 -6.63 -6.07 -17.20
CA VAL A 271 -7.87 -5.31 -17.49
C VAL A 271 -8.19 -4.47 -16.26
N THR A 272 -8.43 -3.17 -16.43
CA THR A 272 -9.00 -2.36 -15.36
C THR A 272 -10.47 -2.70 -15.20
N VAL A 273 -10.84 -3.23 -14.05
CA VAL A 273 -12.20 -3.58 -13.64
C VAL A 273 -12.71 -2.53 -12.66
N TYR A 274 -13.93 -2.07 -12.87
CA TYR A 274 -14.64 -1.14 -12.01
C TYR A 274 -15.71 -1.91 -11.24
N ASP A 275 -15.46 -2.09 -9.95
CA ASP A 275 -16.40 -2.67 -8.98
C ASP A 275 -17.35 -1.57 -8.49
N ILE A 276 -18.64 -1.80 -8.63
CA ILE A 276 -19.71 -0.86 -8.29
C ILE A 276 -20.71 -1.50 -7.33
N GLU A 277 -20.65 -1.09 -6.06
CA GLU A 277 -21.73 -1.38 -5.12
C GLU A 277 -22.82 -0.29 -5.26
N PHE A 278 -24.08 -0.69 -5.43
CA PHE A 278 -25.16 0.26 -5.68
C PHE A 278 -26.52 -0.23 -5.15
N LYS A 279 -27.41 0.72 -4.92
CA LYS A 279 -28.82 0.43 -4.65
C LYS A 279 -29.64 0.51 -5.94
N ASN A 280 -30.41 -0.53 -6.22
CA ASN A 280 -31.39 -0.54 -7.32
C ASN A 280 -32.79 -0.60 -6.73
N GLY A 281 -33.33 0.55 -6.35
CA GLY A 281 -34.51 0.67 -5.51
C GLY A 281 -34.21 0.28 -4.06
N ALA A 282 -34.81 -0.80 -3.56
CA ALA A 282 -34.53 -1.32 -2.22
C ALA A 282 -33.50 -2.46 -2.19
N ALA A 283 -33.03 -2.92 -3.34
CA ALA A 283 -32.11 -4.04 -3.46
C ALA A 283 -30.66 -3.54 -3.48
N GLU A 284 -29.82 -4.11 -2.64
CA GLU A 284 -28.36 -3.97 -2.72
C GLU A 284 -27.84 -4.88 -3.80
N GLN A 285 -27.00 -4.36 -4.68
CA GLN A 285 -26.43 -5.02 -5.83
C GLN A 285 -24.98 -4.59 -6.02
N GLU A 286 -24.25 -5.42 -6.72
CA GLU A 286 -22.88 -5.14 -7.13
C GLU A 286 -22.70 -5.53 -8.59
N THR A 287 -21.81 -4.88 -9.30
CA THR A 287 -21.50 -5.21 -10.68
C THR A 287 -20.10 -4.76 -11.07
N ASP A 288 -19.42 -5.62 -11.80
CA ASP A 288 -18.11 -5.35 -12.35
C ASP A 288 -18.22 -4.96 -13.81
N LEU A 289 -17.52 -3.88 -14.18
CA LEU A 289 -17.46 -3.38 -15.54
C LEU A 289 -16.02 -3.09 -15.95
N THR A 290 -15.75 -3.29 -17.24
CA THR A 290 -14.53 -2.74 -17.86
C THR A 290 -14.73 -1.27 -18.27
N ALA A 291 -13.64 -0.58 -18.58
CA ALA A 291 -13.65 0.83 -19.01
C ALA A 291 -14.50 1.10 -20.26
N ASP A 292 -14.66 0.10 -21.14
CA ASP A 292 -15.49 0.20 -22.36
C ASP A 292 -16.98 -0.06 -22.09
N GLY A 293 -17.35 -0.39 -20.83
CA GLY A 293 -18.73 -0.65 -20.41
C GLY A 293 -19.17 -2.11 -20.56
N THR A 294 -18.26 -3.04 -20.78
CA THR A 294 -18.60 -4.47 -20.74
C THR A 294 -18.88 -4.88 -19.29
N ILE A 295 -20.10 -5.32 -19.00
CA ILE A 295 -20.51 -5.85 -17.69
C ILE A 295 -20.00 -7.27 -17.58
N LEU A 296 -19.04 -7.48 -16.66
CA LEU A 296 -18.41 -8.77 -16.43
C LEU A 296 -19.30 -9.69 -15.61
N GLU A 297 -19.84 -9.16 -14.52
CA GLU A 297 -20.74 -9.88 -13.61
C GLU A 297 -21.77 -8.95 -12.96
N VAL A 298 -22.78 -9.57 -12.38
CA VAL A 298 -23.80 -8.92 -11.56
C VAL A 298 -24.05 -9.76 -10.32
N THR A 299 -23.94 -9.13 -9.16
CA THR A 299 -24.20 -9.74 -7.85
C THR A 299 -25.47 -9.18 -7.24
N LEU A 300 -26.31 -10.08 -6.75
CA LEU A 300 -27.59 -9.77 -6.11
C LEU A 300 -27.62 -10.35 -4.71
N VAL A 301 -27.92 -9.56 -3.71
CA VAL A 301 -28.24 -10.07 -2.37
C VAL A 301 -29.60 -10.78 -2.44
N VAL A 302 -29.65 -12.03 -1.98
CA VAL A 302 -30.84 -12.87 -2.09
C VAL A 302 -31.23 -13.49 -0.75
N ASP A 303 -32.53 -13.76 -0.60
CA ASP A 303 -33.00 -14.56 0.52
C ASP A 303 -32.60 -16.04 0.37
N ALA A 304 -32.36 -16.73 1.48
CA ALA A 304 -32.05 -18.18 1.50
C ALA A 304 -33.06 -19.04 0.71
N LYS A 305 -34.30 -18.58 0.62
CA LYS A 305 -35.38 -19.25 -0.15
C LYS A 305 -35.18 -19.19 -1.67
N ALA A 306 -34.40 -18.21 -2.16
CA ALA A 306 -34.08 -18.06 -3.58
C ALA A 306 -32.87 -18.91 -4.00
N VAL A 307 -32.13 -19.44 -3.04
CA VAL A 307 -30.95 -20.28 -3.28
C VAL A 307 -31.39 -21.73 -3.60
N PRO A 308 -30.83 -22.36 -4.64
CA PRO A 308 -31.09 -23.77 -4.91
C PRO A 308 -30.83 -24.65 -3.69
N ALA A 309 -31.69 -25.63 -3.43
CA ALA A 309 -31.60 -26.46 -2.24
C ALA A 309 -30.24 -27.19 -2.06
N ALA A 310 -29.61 -27.59 -3.17
CA ALA A 310 -28.29 -28.21 -3.15
C ALA A 310 -27.19 -27.21 -2.71
N ALA A 311 -27.23 -26.00 -3.25
CA ALA A 311 -26.31 -24.91 -2.88
C ALA A 311 -26.50 -24.50 -1.43
N MET A 312 -27.75 -24.28 -0.99
CA MET A 312 -28.04 -23.91 0.40
C MET A 312 -27.55 -24.96 1.40
N LYS A 313 -27.79 -26.24 1.12
CA LYS A 313 -27.27 -27.35 1.94
C LYS A 313 -25.74 -27.37 2.03
N ALA A 314 -25.05 -27.05 0.94
CA ALA A 314 -23.58 -26.98 0.92
C ALA A 314 -23.08 -25.77 1.73
N ILE A 315 -23.72 -24.61 1.62
CA ILE A 315 -23.42 -23.41 2.40
C ILE A 315 -23.62 -23.70 3.91
N GLU A 316 -24.77 -24.24 4.30
CA GLU A 316 -25.06 -24.59 5.71
C GLU A 316 -24.05 -25.59 6.28
N LYS A 317 -23.63 -26.56 5.47
CA LYS A 317 -22.62 -27.54 5.86
C LYS A 317 -21.25 -26.89 6.04
N ALA A 318 -20.85 -26.02 5.15
CA ALA A 318 -19.55 -25.32 5.20
C ALA A 318 -19.52 -24.27 6.33
N ALA A 319 -20.65 -23.65 6.65
CA ALA A 319 -20.76 -22.74 7.78
C ALA A 319 -20.52 -23.41 9.15
N GLU A 320 -20.62 -24.74 9.25
CA GLU A 320 -20.34 -25.49 10.50
C GLU A 320 -21.06 -24.92 11.74
N GLY A 321 -22.28 -24.42 11.57
CA GLY A 321 -23.06 -23.79 12.63
C GLY A 321 -22.71 -22.33 12.94
N ALA A 322 -21.84 -21.69 12.16
CA ALA A 322 -21.67 -20.24 12.16
C ALA A 322 -22.92 -19.55 11.61
N LYS A 323 -23.08 -18.27 11.92
CA LYS A 323 -24.22 -17.48 11.45
C LYS A 323 -24.00 -17.05 10.00
N ILE A 324 -24.90 -17.42 9.09
CA ILE A 324 -24.95 -16.89 7.75
C ILE A 324 -25.59 -15.49 7.83
N THR A 325 -24.85 -14.45 7.43
CA THR A 325 -25.26 -13.04 7.56
C THR A 325 -25.74 -12.44 6.24
N ARG A 326 -25.19 -12.90 5.11
CA ARG A 326 -25.54 -12.44 3.75
C ARG A 326 -25.43 -13.60 2.78
N ILE A 327 -26.27 -13.64 1.77
CA ILE A 327 -26.15 -14.59 0.66
C ILE A 327 -26.29 -13.81 -0.64
N GLU A 328 -25.47 -14.12 -1.60
CA GLU A 328 -25.38 -13.48 -2.89
C GLU A 328 -25.53 -14.49 -4.02
N ASN A 329 -26.19 -14.05 -5.08
CA ASN A 329 -26.24 -14.73 -6.37
C ASN A 329 -25.35 -13.94 -7.33
N ILE A 330 -24.29 -14.56 -7.81
CA ILE A 330 -23.29 -13.98 -8.71
C ILE A 330 -23.52 -14.54 -10.11
N ASP A 331 -23.83 -13.68 -11.10
CA ASP A 331 -24.05 -14.04 -12.51
C ASP A 331 -22.89 -13.54 -13.36
N ILE A 332 -21.92 -14.41 -13.65
CA ILE A 332 -20.68 -14.12 -14.38
C ILE A 332 -20.91 -14.33 -15.88
N ARG A 333 -20.61 -13.32 -16.68
CA ARG A 333 -20.84 -13.27 -18.13
C ARG A 333 -19.55 -13.23 -18.93
N TYR A 334 -18.49 -12.65 -18.36
CA TYR A 334 -17.16 -12.54 -18.95
C TYR A 334 -16.11 -12.88 -17.90
N GLU A 335 -14.99 -13.38 -18.36
CA GLU A 335 -13.76 -13.54 -17.58
C GLU A 335 -12.68 -12.57 -18.08
N THR A 336 -11.80 -12.12 -17.21
CA THR A 336 -10.61 -11.33 -17.59
C THR A 336 -9.45 -12.26 -17.90
N LYS A 337 -8.80 -12.06 -19.05
CA LYS A 337 -7.63 -12.86 -19.45
C LYS A 337 -6.78 -12.12 -20.47
N ASP A 338 -5.45 -12.14 -20.29
CA ASP A 338 -4.47 -11.59 -21.23
C ASP A 338 -4.82 -10.14 -21.68
N GLY A 339 -5.25 -9.29 -20.74
CA GLY A 339 -5.61 -7.89 -20.99
C GLY A 339 -6.96 -7.69 -21.68
N LYS A 340 -7.85 -8.67 -21.67
CA LYS A 340 -9.15 -8.60 -22.33
C LYS A 340 -10.26 -9.22 -21.49
N ALA A 341 -11.48 -8.68 -21.64
CA ALA A 341 -12.70 -9.33 -21.21
C ALA A 341 -13.13 -10.35 -22.27
N ILE A 342 -13.22 -11.62 -21.88
CA ILE A 342 -13.59 -12.75 -22.77
C ILE A 342 -14.98 -13.23 -22.39
N LYS A 343 -15.90 -13.16 -23.37
CA LYS A 343 -17.27 -13.61 -23.17
C LYS A 343 -17.34 -15.11 -22.94
N LEU A 344 -17.98 -15.53 -21.87
CA LEU A 344 -18.25 -16.94 -21.59
C LEU A 344 -19.25 -17.52 -22.62
N ALA A 345 -19.08 -18.79 -22.97
CA ALA A 345 -20.00 -19.47 -23.89
C ALA A 345 -21.46 -19.50 -23.37
N ARG A 346 -21.60 -19.50 -22.06
CA ARG A 346 -22.84 -19.32 -21.31
C ARG A 346 -22.51 -18.64 -19.97
N PRO A 347 -23.39 -17.81 -19.42
CA PRO A 347 -23.21 -17.29 -18.07
C PRO A 347 -23.02 -18.40 -17.04
N VAL A 348 -22.25 -18.13 -16.02
CA VAL A 348 -22.01 -19.02 -14.89
C VAL A 348 -22.61 -18.36 -13.65
N THR A 349 -23.36 -19.12 -12.88
CA THR A 349 -23.97 -18.63 -11.64
C THR A 349 -23.27 -19.30 -10.46
N HIS A 350 -22.89 -18.48 -9.45
CA HIS A 350 -22.42 -18.92 -8.14
C HIS A 350 -23.31 -18.38 -7.04
N PHE A 351 -23.22 -18.99 -5.87
CA PHE A 351 -23.82 -18.48 -4.63
C PHE A 351 -22.72 -18.31 -3.60
N ALA A 352 -22.48 -17.08 -3.16
CA ALA A 352 -21.57 -16.76 -2.08
C ALA A 352 -22.37 -16.51 -0.79
N ALA A 353 -21.82 -16.92 0.35
CA ALA A 353 -22.43 -16.68 1.65
C ALA A 353 -21.38 -16.19 2.63
N GLU A 354 -21.64 -15.03 3.24
CA GLU A 354 -20.89 -14.57 4.40
C GLU A 354 -21.27 -15.35 5.64
N VAL A 355 -20.28 -15.87 6.34
CA VAL A 355 -20.45 -16.63 7.58
C VAL A 355 -19.64 -15.99 8.69
N THR A 356 -20.29 -15.76 9.85
CA THR A 356 -19.66 -15.13 11.02
C THR A 356 -19.64 -16.08 12.20
N LYS A 357 -18.45 -16.27 12.80
CA LYS A 357 -18.24 -17.08 14.01
C LYS A 357 -17.46 -16.28 15.06
N GLY A 358 -18.16 -15.72 16.03
CA GLY A 358 -17.57 -14.73 16.93
C GLY A 358 -17.24 -13.43 16.17
N ASP A 359 -15.97 -13.02 16.23
CA ASP A 359 -15.45 -11.84 15.50
C ASP A 359 -14.80 -12.20 14.16
N GLU A 360 -14.79 -13.48 13.78
CA GLU A 360 -14.23 -13.95 12.52
C GLU A 360 -15.33 -14.02 11.45
N MET A 361 -15.06 -13.41 10.28
CA MET A 361 -15.88 -13.47 9.08
C MET A 361 -15.15 -14.27 8.00
N SER A 362 -15.87 -15.15 7.31
CA SER A 362 -15.36 -15.92 6.17
C SER A 362 -16.44 -16.02 5.11
N GLU A 363 -16.06 -16.37 3.88
CA GLU A 363 -16.96 -16.57 2.75
C GLU A 363 -16.98 -18.03 2.30
N VAL A 364 -18.12 -18.47 1.84
CA VAL A 364 -18.35 -19.80 1.27
C VAL A 364 -18.99 -19.63 -0.09
N THR A 365 -18.30 -20.01 -1.17
CA THR A 365 -18.82 -19.92 -2.55
C THR A 365 -19.07 -21.30 -3.14
N VAL A 366 -20.26 -21.51 -3.70
CA VAL A 366 -20.71 -22.78 -4.27
C VAL A 366 -21.43 -22.59 -5.60
N ASN A 367 -21.40 -23.64 -6.42
CA ASN A 367 -22.21 -23.74 -7.63
C ASN A 367 -23.69 -24.04 -7.28
N PRO A 368 -24.66 -23.84 -8.20
CA PRO A 368 -26.07 -24.15 -7.99
C PRO A 368 -26.34 -25.61 -7.59
N ASP A 369 -25.48 -26.54 -7.97
CA ASP A 369 -25.56 -27.96 -7.64
C ASP A 369 -24.93 -28.31 -6.26
N GLY A 370 -24.39 -27.29 -5.56
CA GLY A 370 -23.74 -27.42 -4.26
C GLY A 370 -22.29 -27.86 -4.31
N THR A 371 -21.68 -27.98 -5.48
CA THR A 371 -20.23 -28.22 -5.58
C THR A 371 -19.46 -26.94 -5.26
N PRO A 372 -18.32 -27.02 -4.52
CA PRO A 372 -17.48 -25.86 -4.26
C PRO A 372 -16.98 -25.22 -5.55
N VAL A 373 -16.92 -23.89 -5.60
CA VAL A 373 -16.17 -23.17 -6.62
C VAL A 373 -14.69 -23.35 -6.32
N LYS A 374 -13.91 -23.72 -7.33
CA LYS A 374 -12.45 -23.83 -7.19
C LYS A 374 -11.85 -22.47 -7.51
N GLU A 375 -11.08 -21.95 -6.57
CA GLU A 375 -10.19 -20.81 -6.79
C GLU A 375 -9.13 -21.10 -7.85
#